data_5db6169c7f1f91b1e8f7b9f8164722f6
#
_entry.id   5db6169c7f1f91b1e8f7b9f8164722f6
#
_cell.length_a   1.000
_cell.length_b   1.000
_cell.length_c   1.000
_cell.angle_alpha   90.00
_cell.angle_beta   90.00
_cell.angle_gamma   90.00
#
_symmetry.space_group_name_H-M   'P 1'
#
loop_
_entity.id
_entity.type
_entity.pdbx_description
1 polymer ?
#
loop_
_entity_poly.entity_id
_entity_poly.type
_entity_poly.pdbx_seq_one_letter_code
_entity_poly.pdbx_strand_id
1 'polypeptide(L)'
;MLFRSFIAAAALGEGFAVGIANGVELRTLWESILNSVGDSFVARHDAPSIFAGHYDPSFSLGLCLKDLGLIGELSTGVGADLPLTRAATHAFEIAAERYGMEAAELHVVKHIEDEAGLSMRLAGDWTPPWEQ
;
A
#
# COMPACT_ATOMS: atom_id res chain seq x y z
N MET A 1 3.15 -7.88 -13.49
CA MET A 1 3.54 -8.48 -12.19
C MET A 1 2.92 -7.70 -11.05
N LEU A 2 1.57 -7.83 -10.93
CA LEU A 2 0.76 -7.07 -9.97
C LEU A 2 1.16 -7.29 -8.51
N PHE A 3 1.56 -8.51 -8.13
CA PHE A 3 1.92 -8.77 -6.73
C PHE A 3 3.07 -7.91 -6.21
N ARG A 4 3.93 -7.41 -7.08
CA ARG A 4 4.98 -6.46 -6.71
C ARG A 4 4.40 -5.13 -6.24
N SER A 5 3.29 -4.69 -6.83
CA SER A 5 2.64 -3.44 -6.40
C SER A 5 2.08 -3.55 -4.99
N PHE A 6 1.64 -4.73 -4.57
CA PHE A 6 1.17 -4.96 -3.20
C PHE A 6 2.32 -4.83 -2.18
N ILE A 7 3.48 -5.40 -2.51
CA ILE A 7 4.69 -5.24 -1.69
C ILE A 7 5.09 -3.76 -1.62
N ALA A 8 5.10 -3.08 -2.78
CA ALA A 8 5.46 -1.66 -2.87
C ALA A 8 4.49 -0.78 -2.07
N ALA A 9 3.19 -1.06 -2.09
CA ALA A 9 2.18 -0.31 -1.34
C ALA A 9 2.40 -0.44 0.17
N ALA A 10 2.62 -1.65 0.66
CA ALA A 10 2.92 -1.89 2.07
C ALA A 10 4.22 -1.19 2.49
N ALA A 11 5.26 -1.30 1.69
CA ALA A 11 6.55 -0.65 1.93
C ALA A 11 6.44 0.88 1.94
N LEU A 12 5.64 1.45 1.04
CA LEU A 12 5.37 2.89 0.98
C LEU A 12 4.72 3.37 2.29
N GLY A 13 3.72 2.65 2.76
CA GLY A 13 3.05 2.96 4.03
C GLY A 13 4.01 2.93 5.22
N GLU A 14 4.87 1.92 5.29
CA GLU A 14 5.90 1.84 6.34
C GLU A 14 6.88 3.01 6.25
N GLY A 15 7.33 3.37 5.06
CA GLY A 15 8.22 4.50 4.84
C GLY A 15 7.61 5.82 5.28
N PHE A 16 6.34 6.05 4.95
CA PHE A 16 5.61 7.24 5.41
C PHE A 16 5.49 7.25 6.93
N ALA A 17 5.11 6.15 7.54
CA ALA A 17 4.94 6.06 8.99
C ALA A 17 6.24 6.36 9.73
N VAL A 18 7.36 5.78 9.32
CA VAL A 18 8.67 6.03 9.93
C VAL A 18 9.08 7.50 9.78
N GLY A 19 8.90 8.07 8.61
CA GLY A 19 9.25 9.47 8.34
C GLY A 19 8.42 10.43 9.18
N ILE A 20 7.10 10.27 9.19
CA ILE A 20 6.18 11.11 9.97
C ILE A 20 6.49 10.98 11.47
N ALA A 21 6.68 9.77 11.97
CA ALA A 21 7.01 9.54 13.37
C ALA A 21 8.31 10.20 13.81
N ASN A 22 9.23 10.43 12.88
CA ASN A 22 10.49 11.12 13.12
C ASN A 22 10.45 12.63 12.77
N GLY A 23 9.26 13.18 12.54
CA GLY A 23 9.08 14.62 12.35
C GLY A 23 9.26 15.11 10.91
N VAL A 24 9.33 14.21 9.93
CA VAL A 24 9.40 14.59 8.51
C VAL A 24 7.99 14.88 8.00
N GLU A 25 7.81 16.02 7.34
CA GLU A 25 6.55 16.37 6.72
C GLU A 25 6.21 15.40 5.57
N LEU A 26 4.97 14.94 5.51
CA LEU A 26 4.54 13.91 4.54
C LEU A 26 4.78 14.31 3.08
N ARG A 27 4.50 15.56 2.71
CA ARG A 27 4.75 16.05 1.34
C ARG A 27 6.25 15.99 0.99
N THR A 28 7.09 16.46 1.89
CA THR A 28 8.55 16.43 1.71
C THR A 28 9.05 15.00 1.56
N LEU A 29 8.53 14.10 2.38
CA LEU A 29 8.88 12.69 2.33
C LEU A 29 8.47 12.05 0.99
N TRP A 30 7.25 12.31 0.55
CA TRP A 30 6.75 11.82 -0.74
C TRP A 30 7.60 12.35 -1.92
N GLU A 31 7.83 13.65 -1.97
CA GLU A 31 8.65 14.27 -3.02
C GLU A 31 10.08 13.70 -3.02
N SER A 32 10.64 13.43 -1.84
CA SER A 32 11.95 12.81 -1.72
C SER A 32 11.96 11.38 -2.30
N ILE A 33 10.92 10.60 -2.07
CA ILE A 33 10.77 9.27 -2.66
C ILE A 33 10.71 9.37 -4.18
N LEU A 34 9.88 10.28 -4.72
CA LEU A 34 9.73 10.46 -6.17
C LEU A 34 11.02 10.88 -6.88
N ASN A 35 11.92 11.53 -6.17
CA ASN A 35 13.21 11.99 -6.70
C ASN A 35 14.38 11.09 -6.32
N SER A 36 14.12 9.86 -5.92
CA SER A 36 15.12 8.89 -5.49
C SER A 36 14.99 7.57 -6.22
N VAL A 37 15.91 6.66 -5.96
CA VAL A 37 15.84 5.27 -6.46
C VAL A 37 14.70 4.47 -5.85
N GLY A 38 14.06 4.98 -4.82
CA GLY A 38 12.85 4.41 -4.21
C GLY A 38 11.55 4.75 -4.94
N ASP A 39 11.62 5.53 -6.02
CA ASP A 39 10.45 5.86 -6.82
C ASP A 39 9.82 4.61 -7.46
N SER A 40 8.51 4.65 -7.62
CA SER A 40 7.74 3.58 -8.25
C SER A 40 6.43 4.14 -8.81
N PHE A 41 5.80 3.38 -9.69
CA PHE A 41 4.44 3.68 -10.13
C PHE A 41 3.48 3.80 -8.93
N VAL A 42 3.61 2.91 -7.95
CA VAL A 42 2.80 2.92 -6.72
C VAL A 42 2.98 4.23 -5.95
N ALA A 43 4.22 4.68 -5.76
CA ALA A 43 4.48 5.94 -5.08
C ALA A 43 3.89 7.16 -5.80
N ARG A 44 3.84 7.13 -7.14
CA ARG A 44 3.27 8.22 -7.94
C ARG A 44 1.76 8.16 -8.04
N HIS A 45 1.22 6.97 -8.33
CA HIS A 45 -0.17 6.75 -8.68
C HIS A 45 -1.05 6.54 -7.45
N ASP A 46 -0.57 5.77 -6.45
CA ASP A 46 -1.41 5.34 -5.33
C ASP A 46 -1.32 6.27 -4.12
N ALA A 47 -0.18 6.93 -3.90
CA ALA A 47 -0.04 7.85 -2.77
C ALA A 47 -1.12 8.95 -2.74
N PRO A 48 -1.52 9.58 -3.85
CA PRO A 48 -2.63 10.53 -3.87
C PRO A 48 -3.93 9.99 -3.28
N SER A 49 -4.24 8.71 -3.49
CA SER A 49 -5.42 8.06 -2.91
C SER A 49 -5.37 7.94 -1.39
N ILE A 50 -4.16 7.76 -0.85
CA ILE A 50 -3.92 7.78 0.60
C ILE A 50 -4.09 9.21 1.13
N PHE A 51 -3.53 10.21 0.45
CA PHE A 51 -3.61 11.61 0.85
C PHE A 51 -5.04 12.14 0.85
N ALA A 52 -5.87 11.68 -0.11
CA ALA A 52 -7.30 12.01 -0.19
C ALA A 52 -8.13 11.25 0.84
N GLY A 53 -7.67 10.09 1.29
CA GLY A 53 -8.37 9.27 2.27
C GLY A 53 -9.41 8.31 1.71
N HIS A 54 -9.43 8.04 0.40
CA HIS A 54 -10.32 7.04 -0.20
C HIS A 54 -9.64 5.68 -0.46
N TYR A 55 -8.32 5.60 -0.39
CA TYR A 55 -7.52 4.36 -0.44
C TYR A 55 -7.70 3.51 -1.69
N ASP A 56 -8.08 4.11 -2.81
CA ASP A 56 -8.29 3.46 -4.11
C ASP A 56 -9.34 2.33 -4.05
N PRO A 57 -10.64 2.65 -4.10
CA PRO A 57 -11.70 1.66 -4.05
C PRO A 57 -11.85 0.85 -5.35
N SER A 58 -11.04 1.10 -6.37
CA SER A 58 -11.10 0.36 -7.64
C SER A 58 -10.68 -1.10 -7.53
N PHE A 59 -9.94 -1.44 -6.47
CA PHE A 59 -9.48 -2.81 -6.20
C PHE A 59 -9.62 -3.13 -4.72
N SER A 60 -10.10 -4.33 -4.38
CA SER A 60 -10.37 -4.70 -2.99
C SER A 60 -9.24 -5.51 -2.35
N LEU A 61 -9.19 -5.51 -1.02
CA LEU A 61 -8.27 -6.36 -0.26
C LEU A 61 -8.47 -7.84 -0.60
N GLY A 62 -9.71 -8.27 -0.81
CA GLY A 62 -10.02 -9.65 -1.19
C GLY A 62 -9.40 -10.04 -2.54
N LEU A 63 -9.43 -9.14 -3.51
CA LEU A 63 -8.77 -9.36 -4.81
C LEU A 63 -7.25 -9.40 -4.68
N CYS A 64 -6.67 -8.54 -3.85
CA CYS A 64 -5.24 -8.58 -3.54
C CYS A 64 -4.83 -9.95 -2.97
N LEU A 65 -5.58 -10.43 -1.99
CA LEU A 65 -5.30 -11.72 -1.35
C LEU A 65 -5.48 -12.90 -2.31
N LYS A 66 -6.44 -12.82 -3.22
CA LYS A 66 -6.60 -13.83 -4.28
C LYS A 66 -5.34 -13.89 -5.16
N ASP A 67 -4.85 -12.75 -5.62
CA ASP A 67 -3.66 -12.69 -6.46
C ASP A 67 -2.40 -13.16 -5.72
N LEU A 68 -2.24 -12.74 -4.48
CA LEU A 68 -1.13 -13.18 -3.61
C LEU A 68 -1.18 -14.70 -3.37
N GLY A 69 -2.37 -15.27 -3.18
CA GLY A 69 -2.56 -16.71 -3.05
C GLY A 69 -2.15 -17.48 -4.30
N LEU A 70 -2.49 -16.98 -5.49
CA LEU A 70 -2.10 -17.57 -6.76
C LEU A 70 -0.57 -17.55 -6.95
N ILE A 71 0.09 -16.47 -6.59
CA ILE A 71 1.56 -16.38 -6.64
C ILE A 71 2.20 -17.36 -5.65
N GLY A 72 1.61 -17.51 -4.46
CA GLY A 72 2.05 -18.50 -3.48
C GLY A 72 1.98 -19.94 -4.02
N GLU A 73 0.90 -20.30 -4.71
CA GLU A 73 0.75 -21.60 -5.35
C GLU A 73 1.79 -21.81 -6.45
N LEU A 74 2.00 -20.82 -7.31
CA LEU A 74 3.00 -20.89 -8.39
C LEU A 74 4.42 -21.06 -7.83
N SER A 75 4.75 -20.34 -6.76
CA SER A 75 6.07 -20.45 -6.11
C SER A 75 6.32 -21.83 -5.50
N THR A 76 5.31 -22.40 -4.87
CA THR A 76 5.36 -23.76 -4.32
C THR A 76 5.60 -24.78 -5.44
N GLY A 77 4.93 -24.63 -6.56
CA GLY A 77 5.06 -25.54 -7.71
C GLY A 77 6.45 -25.59 -8.34
N VAL A 78 7.25 -24.53 -8.18
CA VAL A 78 8.62 -24.45 -8.72
C VAL A 78 9.70 -24.45 -7.63
N GLY A 79 9.31 -24.60 -6.37
CA GLY A 79 10.23 -24.62 -5.23
C GLY A 79 10.91 -23.28 -4.95
N ALA A 80 10.32 -22.17 -5.38
CA ALA A 80 10.84 -20.84 -5.11
C ALA A 80 10.31 -20.33 -3.77
N ASP A 81 11.18 -19.82 -2.91
CA ASP A 81 10.77 -19.15 -1.69
C ASP A 81 10.60 -17.65 -1.93
N LEU A 82 9.48 -17.08 -1.48
CA LEU A 82 9.13 -15.68 -1.68
C LEU A 82 8.87 -14.99 -0.33
N PRO A 83 9.92 -14.71 0.46
CA PRO A 83 9.74 -14.15 1.81
C PRO A 83 9.07 -12.77 1.82
N LEU A 84 9.36 -11.90 0.87
CA LEU A 84 8.71 -10.58 0.79
C LEU A 84 7.23 -10.71 0.43
N THR A 85 6.89 -11.62 -0.46
CA THR A 85 5.49 -11.91 -0.81
C THR A 85 4.72 -12.45 0.39
N ARG A 86 5.31 -13.33 1.18
CA ARG A 86 4.70 -13.83 2.42
C ARG A 86 4.44 -12.71 3.42
N ALA A 87 5.42 -11.82 3.62
CA ALA A 87 5.27 -10.68 4.52
C ALA A 87 4.16 -9.74 4.04
N ALA A 88 4.11 -9.44 2.74
CA ALA A 88 3.04 -8.64 2.16
C ALA A 88 1.68 -9.31 2.31
N THR A 89 1.57 -10.60 2.03
CA THR A 89 0.33 -11.36 2.20
C THR A 89 -0.19 -11.23 3.62
N HIS A 90 0.68 -11.38 4.61
CA HIS A 90 0.31 -11.23 6.01
C HIS A 90 -0.21 -9.81 6.32
N ALA A 91 0.43 -8.78 5.79
CA ALA A 91 -0.01 -7.39 5.96
C ALA A 91 -1.42 -7.16 5.37
N PHE A 92 -1.70 -7.71 4.19
CA PHE A 92 -3.04 -7.63 3.57
C PHE A 92 -4.08 -8.45 4.32
N GLU A 93 -3.73 -9.62 4.87
CA GLU A 93 -4.62 -10.42 5.71
C GLU A 93 -5.05 -9.66 6.98
N ILE A 94 -4.11 -9.02 7.66
CA ILE A 94 -4.39 -8.19 8.83
C ILE A 94 -5.32 -7.03 8.48
N ALA A 95 -5.08 -6.35 7.37
CA ALA A 95 -5.94 -5.27 6.91
C ALA A 95 -7.35 -5.79 6.56
N ALA A 96 -7.47 -6.93 5.89
CA ALA A 96 -8.75 -7.52 5.55
C ALA A 96 -9.54 -7.97 6.80
N GLU A 97 -8.86 -8.48 7.81
CA GLU A 97 -9.48 -8.83 9.10
C GLU A 97 -10.03 -7.59 9.80
N ARG A 98 -9.32 -6.47 9.74
CA ARG A 98 -9.72 -5.22 10.40
C ARG A 98 -10.82 -4.46 9.66
N TYR A 99 -10.72 -4.35 8.33
CA TYR A 99 -11.60 -3.49 7.52
C TYR A 99 -12.58 -4.25 6.64
N GLY A 100 -12.41 -5.56 6.49
CA GLY A 100 -13.22 -6.40 5.62
C GLY A 100 -12.58 -6.62 4.25
N MET A 101 -12.95 -7.73 3.60
CA MET A 101 -12.42 -8.12 2.29
C MET A 101 -12.82 -7.15 1.17
N GLU A 102 -13.94 -6.44 1.34
CA GLU A 102 -14.45 -5.47 0.36
C GLU A 102 -13.79 -4.09 0.49
N ALA A 103 -13.00 -3.86 1.53
CA ALA A 103 -12.28 -2.60 1.70
C ALA A 103 -11.27 -2.40 0.56
N ALA A 104 -10.96 -1.13 0.27
CA ALA A 104 -10.01 -0.76 -0.77
C ALA A 104 -8.59 -1.28 -0.49
N GLU A 105 -7.84 -1.55 -1.56
CA GLU A 105 -6.51 -2.19 -1.45
C GLU A 105 -5.53 -1.43 -0.56
N LEU A 106 -5.56 -0.10 -0.60
CA LEU A 106 -4.64 0.71 0.19
C LEU A 106 -5.01 0.79 1.68
N HIS A 107 -6.05 0.07 2.11
CA HIS A 107 -6.31 -0.14 3.53
C HIS A 107 -5.17 -0.91 4.22
N VAL A 108 -4.28 -1.56 3.48
CA VAL A 108 -3.01 -2.05 4.02
C VAL A 108 -2.19 -0.90 4.63
N VAL A 109 -2.23 0.27 4.01
CA VAL A 109 -1.60 1.50 4.54
C VAL A 109 -2.44 2.11 5.67
N LYS A 110 -3.77 2.11 5.52
CA LYS A 110 -4.66 2.61 6.59
C LYS A 110 -4.43 1.87 7.90
N HIS A 111 -4.20 0.57 7.85
CA HIS A 111 -3.87 -0.20 9.04
C HIS A 111 -2.61 0.33 9.73
N ILE A 112 -1.57 0.68 8.96
CA ILE A 112 -0.33 1.27 9.49
C ILE A 112 -0.62 2.62 10.14
N GLU A 113 -1.43 3.48 9.49
CA GLU A 113 -1.87 4.76 10.07
C GLU A 113 -2.56 4.56 11.41
N ASP A 114 -3.53 3.66 11.45
CA ASP A 114 -4.38 3.44 12.63
C ASP A 114 -3.58 2.83 13.79
N GLU A 115 -2.68 1.88 13.50
CA GLU A 115 -1.82 1.30 14.53
C GLU A 115 -0.80 2.30 15.09
N ALA A 116 -0.24 3.15 14.26
CA ALA A 116 0.75 4.14 14.67
C ALA A 116 0.12 5.44 15.22
N GLY A 117 -1.18 5.60 15.09
CA GLY A 117 -1.86 6.85 15.49
C GLY A 117 -1.43 8.05 14.65
N LEU A 118 -1.11 7.83 13.36
CA LEU A 118 -0.65 8.85 12.43
C LEU A 118 -1.72 9.18 11.40
N SER A 119 -1.59 10.35 10.76
CA SER A 119 -2.43 10.74 9.63
C SER A 119 -1.58 10.95 8.39
N MET A 120 -1.98 10.30 7.28
CA MET A 120 -1.36 10.46 5.98
C MET A 120 -2.26 11.27 5.04
N ARG A 121 -2.98 12.26 5.59
CA ARG A 121 -3.81 13.19 4.80
C ARG A 121 -2.98 14.40 4.38
N LEU A 122 -3.13 14.82 3.13
CA LEU A 122 -2.59 16.08 2.63
C LEU A 122 -3.71 16.90 2.00
N ALA A 123 -3.70 18.22 2.25
CA ALA A 123 -4.59 19.14 1.55
C ALA A 123 -4.21 19.22 0.07
N GLY A 124 -5.21 19.27 -0.81
CA GLY A 124 -5.01 19.35 -2.25
C GLY A 124 -6.17 18.71 -3.01
N ASP A 125 -6.14 18.85 -4.34
CA ASP A 125 -7.05 18.14 -5.23
C ASP A 125 -6.41 16.81 -5.62
N TRP A 126 -6.93 15.74 -5.05
CA TRP A 126 -6.46 14.37 -5.27
C TRP A 126 -7.52 13.54 -6.02
N THR A 127 -8.25 14.19 -6.94
CA THR A 127 -9.31 13.51 -7.72
C THR A 127 -8.76 12.26 -8.39
N PRO A 128 -9.36 11.09 -8.11
CA PRO A 128 -8.89 9.84 -8.71
C PRO A 128 -9.01 9.86 -10.24
N PRO A 129 -8.10 9.19 -10.96
CA PRO A 129 -8.15 9.16 -12.43
C PRO A 129 -9.46 8.62 -13.02
N TRP A 130 -10.15 7.73 -12.30
CA TRP A 130 -11.43 7.15 -12.74
C TRP A 130 -12.64 8.08 -12.54
N GLU A 131 -12.44 9.21 -11.88
CA GLU A 131 -13.47 10.27 -11.71
C GLU A 131 -13.25 11.47 -12.63
N GLN A 132 -12.20 11.44 -13.44
CA GLN A 132 -11.84 12.53 -14.35
C GLN A 132 -12.59 12.46 -15.69
#